data_56ad6d97e003a37d1a14e46579a1ccce
#
_entry.id   56ad6d97e003a37d1a14e46579a1ccce
#
_cell.length_a   1.000
_cell.length_b   1.000
_cell.length_c   1.000
_cell.angle_alpha   90.00
_cell.angle_beta   90.00
_cell.angle_gamma   90.00
#
_symmetry.space_group_name_H-M   'P 1'
#
loop_
_entity.id
_entity.type
_entity.pdbx_description
1 polymer ?
#
loop_
_entity_poly.entity_id
_entity_poly.type
_entity_poly.pdbx_seq_one_letter_code
_entity_poly.pdbx_strand_id
1 'polypeptide(L)'
;METLKRTVLLIMLFSLSFGQNYGRIVTPPHETKNEKKENVESALPIFALESAIDSDTYMIGPGDEIGLNILTRELLAYPLTITPTGDLFIPGVGACHVAGITLSEAILKVQKFVKNNAFPEAQTHMALLNPRKFKLLITGAVNTPGFVVVTPLTRLDEIVELAGGFQQLAMEFEVKVLRSSGESQTINFQDFLLDGDLKSNPSFLEGDHVQIPFGSIEENGIVVRGSIQGVGYDLIEAGETLGNYIKRQVVFRYDADLENVTITRINSKGSELLIIGSERFDETVLKPGDIVNFMLERGVIVNGYVQTPGGFSYFPGYAVADYIALAGGNTYNGNPRAVTVNRLDGSIEKGINTQVMRGDLIYVPRTRKDIYIGDMSILSIFTSFVTIYLAFLSATQ
;
A
#
# COMPACT_ATOMS: atom_id res chain seq x y z
N MET A 1 32.78 48.11 -21.66
CA MET A 1 32.28 47.92 -20.28
C MET A 1 30.93 48.58 -20.02
N GLU A 2 30.59 49.65 -20.73
CA GLU A 2 29.30 50.35 -20.59
C GLU A 2 28.11 49.64 -21.30
N THR A 3 28.37 48.98 -22.40
CA THR A 3 27.34 48.25 -23.14
C THR A 3 26.80 47.02 -22.37
N LEU A 4 27.65 46.35 -21.58
CA LEU A 4 27.27 45.20 -20.77
C LEU A 4 26.40 45.58 -19.56
N LYS A 5 26.62 46.75 -18.96
CA LYS A 5 25.81 47.31 -17.87
C LYS A 5 24.41 47.73 -18.32
N ARG A 6 24.27 48.24 -19.55
CA ARG A 6 22.95 48.61 -20.11
C ARG A 6 22.10 47.39 -20.45
N THR A 7 22.70 46.30 -20.92
CA THR A 7 21.97 45.03 -21.22
C THR A 7 21.48 44.33 -19.96
N VAL A 8 22.28 44.32 -18.87
CA VAL A 8 21.87 43.74 -17.58
C VAL A 8 20.77 44.57 -16.90
N LEU A 9 20.80 45.90 -17.04
CA LEU A 9 19.77 46.78 -16.50
C LEU A 9 18.43 46.61 -17.25
N LEU A 10 18.47 46.36 -18.57
CA LEU A 10 17.26 46.13 -19.39
C LEU A 10 16.62 44.79 -19.08
N ILE A 11 17.40 43.75 -18.78
CA ILE A 11 16.90 42.42 -18.38
C ILE A 11 16.31 42.48 -16.97
N MET A 12 16.87 43.27 -16.05
CA MET A 12 16.29 43.44 -14.71
C MET A 12 14.98 44.25 -14.69
N LEU A 13 14.79 45.17 -15.65
CA LEU A 13 13.54 45.92 -15.76
C LEU A 13 12.41 45.11 -16.44
N PHE A 14 12.74 44.07 -17.21
CA PHE A 14 11.73 43.19 -17.83
C PHE A 14 11.23 42.08 -16.89
N SER A 15 11.98 41.74 -15.83
CA SER A 15 11.58 40.73 -14.83
C SER A 15 10.69 41.27 -13.70
N LEU A 16 10.48 42.59 -13.63
CA LEU A 16 9.63 43.24 -12.62
C LEU A 16 8.23 43.60 -13.11
N SER A 17 7.87 43.28 -14.37
CA SER A 17 6.57 43.62 -14.96
C SER A 17 5.60 42.47 -15.12
N PHE A 18 5.91 41.24 -14.60
CA PHE A 18 5.01 40.11 -14.64
C PHE A 18 4.65 39.60 -13.22
N GLY A 19 4.29 40.50 -12.36
CA GLY A 19 3.76 40.18 -11.05
C GLY A 19 2.68 41.15 -10.64
N GLN A 20 1.45 40.65 -10.55
CA GLN A 20 0.24 41.29 -10.02
C GLN A 20 -0.71 41.89 -11.06
N ASN A 21 -1.69 41.10 -11.43
CA ASN A 21 -3.07 41.52 -11.59
C ASN A 21 -3.99 40.28 -11.65
N TYR A 22 -4.21 39.65 -10.51
CA TYR A 22 -5.45 38.90 -10.32
C TYR A 22 -6.53 39.92 -9.97
N GLY A 23 -7.14 40.49 -11.00
CA GLY A 23 -8.32 41.30 -10.85
C GLY A 23 -9.45 40.46 -10.23
N ARG A 24 -9.95 40.91 -9.08
CA ARG A 24 -11.25 40.49 -8.56
C ARG A 24 -12.29 40.73 -9.66
N ILE A 25 -12.85 39.65 -10.18
CA ILE A 25 -14.08 39.71 -10.97
C ILE A 25 -15.18 40.07 -9.99
N VAL A 26 -15.55 41.35 -10.01
CA VAL A 26 -16.79 41.80 -9.35
C VAL A 26 -17.92 41.38 -10.27
N THR A 27 -18.58 40.30 -9.92
CA THR A 27 -19.85 39.93 -10.55
C THR A 27 -20.93 40.98 -10.16
N PRO A 28 -21.68 41.55 -11.10
CA PRO A 28 -22.78 42.43 -10.77
C PRO A 28 -23.87 41.66 -10.00
N PRO A 29 -24.63 42.35 -9.12
CA PRO A 29 -25.70 41.71 -8.37
C PRO A 29 -26.72 41.13 -9.31
N HIS A 30 -26.85 39.79 -9.30
CA HIS A 30 -27.92 39.10 -9.97
C HIS A 30 -29.23 39.48 -9.28
N GLU A 31 -30.14 40.07 -10.02
CA GLU A 31 -31.53 40.22 -9.64
C GLU A 31 -32.08 38.82 -9.27
N THR A 32 -32.52 38.69 -8.04
CA THR A 32 -33.25 37.52 -7.56
C THR A 32 -34.60 37.44 -8.29
N LYS A 33 -34.65 36.71 -9.39
CA LYS A 33 -35.88 36.13 -9.85
C LYS A 33 -36.32 35.11 -8.81
N ASN A 34 -37.48 35.36 -8.22
CA ASN A 34 -38.24 34.39 -7.45
C ASN A 34 -38.52 33.16 -8.33
N GLU A 35 -37.60 32.19 -8.30
CA GLU A 35 -37.91 30.85 -8.78
C GLU A 35 -38.77 30.18 -7.70
N LYS A 36 -39.99 29.84 -8.12
CA LYS A 36 -40.85 28.92 -7.41
C LYS A 36 -40.01 27.75 -6.96
N LYS A 37 -39.94 27.51 -5.63
CA LYS A 37 -39.49 26.24 -5.09
C LYS A 37 -40.34 25.14 -5.69
N GLU A 38 -39.92 24.54 -6.78
CA GLU A 38 -40.34 23.19 -7.11
C GLU A 38 -39.96 22.33 -5.93
N ASN A 39 -40.92 21.65 -5.36
CA ASN A 39 -40.69 20.57 -4.42
C ASN A 39 -39.86 19.52 -5.16
N VAL A 40 -38.53 19.61 -4.96
CA VAL A 40 -37.65 18.48 -5.23
C VAL A 40 -38.08 17.43 -4.21
N GLU A 41 -38.85 16.44 -4.67
CA GLU A 41 -38.98 15.18 -3.93
C GLU A 41 -37.58 14.82 -3.47
N SER A 42 -37.38 14.82 -2.15
CA SER A 42 -36.07 14.50 -1.55
C SER A 42 -35.76 13.06 -1.96
N ALA A 43 -34.91 12.92 -2.96
CA ALA A 43 -34.31 11.63 -3.26
C ALA A 43 -33.74 11.12 -1.95
N LEU A 44 -34.12 9.91 -1.56
CA LEU A 44 -33.55 9.26 -0.39
C LEU A 44 -32.02 9.30 -0.51
N PRO A 45 -31.29 9.66 0.55
CA PRO A 45 -29.84 9.69 0.50
C PRO A 45 -29.35 8.30 0.07
N ILE A 46 -28.52 8.28 -0.97
CA ILE A 46 -27.90 7.03 -1.45
C ILE A 46 -26.78 6.69 -0.46
N PHE A 47 -27.01 5.69 0.37
CA PHE A 47 -25.95 5.11 1.19
C PHE A 47 -25.19 4.09 0.36
N ALA A 48 -23.86 4.11 0.43
CA ALA A 48 -23.07 3.01 -0.06
C ALA A 48 -23.19 1.85 0.95
N LEU A 49 -24.00 0.86 0.62
CA LEU A 49 -24.19 -0.32 1.45
C LEU A 49 -23.37 -1.47 0.88
N GLU A 50 -22.68 -2.21 1.73
CA GLU A 50 -22.02 -3.47 1.35
C GLU A 50 -23.04 -4.54 0.92
N SER A 51 -24.20 -4.57 1.60
CA SER A 51 -25.30 -5.46 1.35
C SER A 51 -26.61 -4.86 1.86
N ALA A 52 -27.74 -5.50 1.57
CA ALA A 52 -29.00 -5.13 2.20
C ALA A 52 -28.91 -5.29 3.72
N ILE A 53 -29.48 -4.31 4.45
CA ILE A 53 -29.49 -4.33 5.92
C ILE A 53 -30.31 -5.55 6.39
N ASP A 54 -29.68 -6.40 7.19
CA ASP A 54 -30.37 -7.52 7.81
C ASP A 54 -31.21 -7.04 8.99
N SER A 55 -32.53 -7.20 8.87
CA SER A 55 -33.49 -6.77 9.87
C SER A 55 -33.40 -7.54 11.19
N ASP A 56 -32.81 -8.75 11.19
CA ASP A 56 -32.69 -9.58 12.38
C ASP A 56 -31.48 -9.20 13.23
N THR A 57 -30.51 -8.51 12.63
CA THR A 57 -29.28 -8.07 13.33
C THR A 57 -29.24 -6.57 13.58
N TYR A 58 -29.93 -5.75 12.78
CA TYR A 58 -29.94 -4.31 12.94
C TYR A 58 -30.70 -3.87 14.19
N MET A 59 -29.99 -3.30 15.17
CA MET A 59 -30.55 -2.74 16.41
C MET A 59 -31.09 -1.34 16.18
N ILE A 60 -32.41 -1.19 16.25
CA ILE A 60 -33.09 0.09 16.06
C ILE A 60 -32.89 1.02 17.26
N GLY A 61 -32.74 2.31 17.02
CA GLY A 61 -32.47 3.27 18.08
C GLY A 61 -32.87 4.72 17.79
N PRO A 62 -32.66 5.62 18.76
CA PRO A 62 -33.00 7.02 18.64
C PRO A 62 -32.34 7.70 17.44
N GLY A 63 -33.13 8.37 16.61
CA GLY A 63 -32.67 9.06 15.40
C GLY A 63 -32.81 8.25 14.11
N ASP A 64 -33.12 6.94 14.18
CA ASP A 64 -33.45 6.16 12.97
C ASP A 64 -34.72 6.71 12.31
N GLU A 65 -34.69 6.85 11.00
CA GLU A 65 -35.87 7.26 10.21
C GLU A 65 -36.58 6.04 9.64
N ILE A 66 -37.86 5.96 9.95
CA ILE A 66 -38.72 4.83 9.66
C ILE A 66 -39.84 5.25 8.68
N GLY A 67 -39.98 4.51 7.62
CA GLY A 67 -41.18 4.60 6.76
C GLY A 67 -42.26 3.66 7.32
N LEU A 68 -43.37 4.23 7.77
CA LEU A 68 -44.52 3.48 8.22
C LEU A 68 -45.69 3.68 7.29
N ASN A 69 -46.20 2.62 6.66
CA ASN A 69 -47.38 2.59 5.83
C ASN A 69 -48.47 1.80 6.53
N ILE A 70 -49.62 2.43 6.71
CA ILE A 70 -50.84 1.83 7.27
C ILE A 70 -51.91 1.83 6.19
N LEU A 71 -52.24 0.68 5.67
CA LEU A 71 -53.26 0.48 4.67
C LEU A 71 -54.60 0.19 5.34
N THR A 72 -55.50 1.17 5.26
CA THR A 72 -56.88 1.09 5.69
C THR A 72 -57.77 1.13 4.41
N ARG A 73 -58.81 1.95 4.37
CA ARG A 73 -59.50 2.31 3.14
C ARG A 73 -58.68 3.24 2.27
N GLU A 74 -57.79 3.97 2.91
CA GLU A 74 -56.80 4.87 2.30
C GLU A 74 -55.40 4.48 2.79
N LEU A 75 -54.39 4.76 1.98
CA LEU A 75 -52.98 4.56 2.36
C LEU A 75 -52.52 5.76 3.19
N LEU A 76 -52.11 5.49 4.43
CA LEU A 76 -51.50 6.47 5.32
C LEU A 76 -49.98 6.16 5.35
N ALA A 77 -49.16 7.03 4.77
CA ALA A 77 -47.72 6.89 4.71
C ALA A 77 -47.06 7.97 5.57
N TYR A 78 -46.23 7.54 6.53
CA TYR A 78 -45.56 8.42 7.47
C TYR A 78 -44.05 8.16 7.49
N PRO A 79 -43.21 9.14 7.10
CA PRO A 79 -41.82 9.15 7.49
C PRO A 79 -41.74 9.59 8.96
N LEU A 80 -41.22 8.72 9.84
CA LEU A 80 -41.20 8.95 11.29
C LEU A 80 -39.77 8.79 11.80
N THR A 81 -39.34 9.65 12.72
CA THR A 81 -38.04 9.51 13.40
C THR A 81 -38.25 9.00 14.81
N ILE A 82 -37.43 8.05 15.23
CA ILE A 82 -37.41 7.56 16.60
C ILE A 82 -36.88 8.67 17.52
N THR A 83 -37.65 8.98 18.55
CA THR A 83 -37.31 10.03 19.50
C THR A 83 -36.03 9.71 20.29
N PRO A 84 -35.38 10.72 20.92
CA PRO A 84 -34.25 10.49 21.84
C PRO A 84 -34.56 9.56 23.02
N THR A 85 -35.84 9.40 23.37
CA THR A 85 -36.31 8.46 24.42
C THR A 85 -36.58 7.04 23.88
N GLY A 86 -36.41 6.82 22.58
CA GLY A 86 -36.58 5.50 21.96
C GLY A 86 -38.01 5.17 21.52
N ASP A 87 -38.89 6.18 21.47
CA ASP A 87 -40.29 5.99 21.12
C ASP A 87 -40.57 6.36 19.65
N LEU A 88 -41.38 5.60 18.98
CA LEU A 88 -41.92 5.91 17.66
C LEU A 88 -43.32 6.51 17.86
N PHE A 89 -43.47 7.82 17.57
CA PHE A 89 -44.76 8.51 17.61
C PHE A 89 -45.56 8.26 16.32
N ILE A 90 -46.65 7.49 16.42
CA ILE A 90 -47.47 7.14 15.28
C ILE A 90 -48.72 8.03 15.29
N PRO A 91 -48.92 8.88 14.26
CA PRO A 91 -50.09 9.76 14.20
C PRO A 91 -51.42 9.00 14.30
N GLY A 92 -52.30 9.44 15.19
CA GLY A 92 -53.60 8.81 15.43
C GLY A 92 -53.59 7.47 16.17
N VAL A 93 -52.39 6.98 16.58
CA VAL A 93 -52.27 5.68 17.28
C VAL A 93 -51.60 5.87 18.67
N GLY A 94 -50.54 6.69 18.74
CA GLY A 94 -49.82 6.93 19.98
C GLY A 94 -48.28 6.64 19.91
N ALA A 95 -47.64 6.55 21.06
CA ALA A 95 -46.21 6.29 21.17
C ALA A 95 -45.95 4.81 21.41
N CYS A 96 -45.02 4.23 20.63
CA CYS A 96 -44.58 2.84 20.75
C CYS A 96 -43.07 2.84 21.02
N HIS A 97 -42.64 2.32 22.17
CA HIS A 97 -41.21 2.18 22.47
C HIS A 97 -40.58 1.08 21.62
N VAL A 98 -39.56 1.45 20.80
CA VAL A 98 -38.94 0.51 19.84
C VAL A 98 -37.40 0.47 19.96
N ALA A 99 -36.76 1.34 20.71
CA ALA A 99 -35.32 1.33 20.85
C ALA A 99 -34.79 0.07 21.59
N GLY A 100 -33.60 -0.39 21.20
CA GLY A 100 -32.90 -1.50 21.87
C GLY A 100 -33.41 -2.90 21.49
N ILE A 101 -34.25 -3.02 20.47
CA ILE A 101 -34.68 -4.30 19.86
C ILE A 101 -34.26 -4.35 18.38
N THR A 102 -34.31 -5.52 17.77
CA THR A 102 -33.99 -5.65 16.34
C THR A 102 -35.07 -5.00 15.47
N LEU A 103 -34.72 -4.65 14.23
CA LEU A 103 -35.67 -4.09 13.28
C LEU A 103 -36.85 -5.04 13.04
N SER A 104 -36.60 -6.35 12.94
CA SER A 104 -37.65 -7.38 12.80
C SER A 104 -38.60 -7.37 13.99
N GLU A 105 -38.08 -7.34 15.22
CA GLU A 105 -38.88 -7.27 16.43
C GLU A 105 -39.70 -5.97 16.52
N ALA A 106 -39.09 -4.85 16.11
CA ALA A 106 -39.76 -3.56 16.06
C ALA A 106 -40.90 -3.54 15.05
N ILE A 107 -40.73 -4.14 13.87
CA ILE A 107 -41.78 -4.29 12.87
C ILE A 107 -42.98 -5.04 13.46
N LEU A 108 -42.74 -6.19 14.08
CA LEU A 108 -43.80 -6.99 14.69
C LEU A 108 -44.50 -6.25 15.84
N LYS A 109 -43.74 -5.55 16.67
CA LYS A 109 -44.24 -4.78 17.81
C LYS A 109 -45.15 -3.61 17.33
N VAL A 110 -44.69 -2.86 16.32
CA VAL A 110 -45.45 -1.74 15.75
C VAL A 110 -46.73 -2.24 15.04
N GLN A 111 -46.65 -3.31 14.28
CA GLN A 111 -47.83 -3.93 13.67
C GLN A 111 -48.90 -4.29 14.72
N LYS A 112 -48.48 -4.94 15.80
CA LYS A 112 -49.37 -5.32 16.92
C LYS A 112 -49.93 -4.06 17.63
N PHE A 113 -49.08 -3.04 17.82
CA PHE A 113 -49.46 -1.80 18.49
C PHE A 113 -50.52 -1.01 17.68
N VAL A 114 -50.33 -0.86 16.37
CA VAL A 114 -51.29 -0.20 15.47
C VAL A 114 -52.62 -0.93 15.45
N LYS A 115 -52.60 -2.26 15.36
CA LYS A 115 -53.80 -3.11 15.35
C LYS A 115 -54.62 -2.99 16.60
N ASN A 116 -53.94 -2.99 17.76
CA ASN A 116 -54.62 -3.00 19.07
C ASN A 116 -55.20 -1.62 19.47
N ASN A 117 -54.57 -0.52 19.03
CA ASN A 117 -54.89 0.82 19.53
C ASN A 117 -55.76 1.68 18.59
N ALA A 118 -55.73 1.43 17.26
CA ALA A 118 -56.43 2.31 16.34
C ALA A 118 -57.02 1.61 15.12
N PHE A 119 -56.34 0.67 14.48
CA PHE A 119 -56.71 0.13 13.20
C PHE A 119 -56.72 -1.42 13.19
N PRO A 120 -57.72 -2.12 13.73
CA PRO A 120 -57.72 -3.57 13.87
C PRO A 120 -57.58 -4.33 12.55
N GLU A 121 -58.14 -3.81 11.46
CA GLU A 121 -58.17 -4.44 10.14
C GLU A 121 -57.06 -3.92 9.20
N ALA A 122 -56.20 -3.00 9.64
CA ALA A 122 -55.20 -2.41 8.78
C ALA A 122 -54.02 -3.36 8.52
N GLN A 123 -53.48 -3.33 7.31
CA GLN A 123 -52.18 -3.88 6.98
C GLN A 123 -51.11 -2.81 7.23
N THR A 124 -50.11 -3.15 8.03
CA THR A 124 -49.04 -2.23 8.41
C THR A 124 -47.70 -2.73 7.86
N HIS A 125 -46.99 -1.88 7.13
CA HIS A 125 -45.67 -2.11 6.62
C HIS A 125 -44.73 -1.07 7.20
N MET A 126 -43.57 -1.53 7.72
CA MET A 126 -42.55 -0.68 8.30
C MET A 126 -41.21 -1.01 7.68
N ALA A 127 -40.42 -0.01 7.34
CA ALA A 127 -39.08 -0.13 6.79
C ALA A 127 -38.16 0.95 7.37
N LEU A 128 -36.89 0.64 7.51
CA LEU A 128 -35.84 1.62 7.80
C LEU A 128 -35.57 2.44 6.55
N LEU A 129 -35.72 3.78 6.62
CA LEU A 129 -35.40 4.70 5.53
C LEU A 129 -33.97 5.20 5.61
N ASN A 130 -33.57 5.66 6.80
CA ASN A 130 -32.24 6.18 7.06
C ASN A 130 -31.74 5.68 8.42
N PRO A 131 -30.53 5.10 8.51
CA PRO A 131 -29.93 4.77 9.77
C PRO A 131 -29.52 6.04 10.51
N ARG A 132 -29.61 6.00 11.84
CA ARG A 132 -29.22 7.09 12.71
C ARG A 132 -27.74 7.41 12.63
N LYS A 133 -27.40 8.64 13.00
CA LYS A 133 -26.00 9.07 13.18
C LYS A 133 -25.71 9.29 14.66
N PHE A 134 -24.55 8.82 15.09
CA PHE A 134 -24.09 9.03 16.47
C PHE A 134 -22.60 9.38 16.53
N LYS A 135 -22.13 9.78 17.69
CA LYS A 135 -20.72 10.09 17.93
C LYS A 135 -20.03 8.89 18.55
N LEU A 136 -18.99 8.38 17.89
CA LEU A 136 -18.10 7.35 18.40
C LEU A 136 -16.79 7.98 18.84
N LEU A 137 -16.28 7.59 20.00
CA LEU A 137 -14.98 8.03 20.47
C LEU A 137 -13.88 7.10 19.93
N ILE A 138 -12.89 7.70 19.26
CA ILE A 138 -11.66 7.01 18.87
C ILE A 138 -10.45 7.71 19.48
N THR A 139 -9.54 6.94 20.11
CA THR A 139 -8.37 7.47 20.84
C THR A 139 -7.11 6.68 20.52
N GLY A 140 -5.95 7.25 20.91
CA GLY A 140 -4.65 6.62 20.74
C GLY A 140 -3.98 6.98 19.43
N ALA A 141 -3.36 6.02 18.78
CA ALA A 141 -2.47 6.20 17.64
C ALA A 141 -3.19 6.41 16.29
N VAL A 142 -4.07 7.43 16.24
CA VAL A 142 -4.70 7.94 15.01
C VAL A 142 -4.34 9.41 14.81
N ASN A 143 -4.40 9.88 13.56
CA ASN A 143 -3.99 11.27 13.25
C ASN A 143 -4.88 12.33 13.90
N THR A 144 -6.18 12.09 14.02
CA THR A 144 -7.16 13.00 14.63
C THR A 144 -8.00 12.25 15.67
N PRO A 145 -7.46 12.01 16.89
CA PRO A 145 -8.23 11.36 17.95
C PRO A 145 -9.39 12.27 18.41
N GLY A 146 -10.53 11.68 18.77
CA GLY A 146 -11.70 12.41 19.21
C GLY A 146 -13.01 11.73 18.84
N PHE A 147 -14.08 12.51 18.77
CA PHE A 147 -15.38 12.01 18.34
C PHE A 147 -15.53 12.08 16.82
N VAL A 148 -15.84 10.96 16.21
CA VAL A 148 -16.25 10.86 14.80
C VAL A 148 -17.76 10.62 14.70
N VAL A 149 -18.39 11.11 13.63
CA VAL A 149 -19.82 10.90 13.39
C VAL A 149 -19.99 9.72 12.46
N VAL A 150 -20.67 8.69 12.95
CA VAL A 150 -20.82 7.39 12.29
C VAL A 150 -22.27 6.90 12.32
N THR A 151 -22.55 5.81 11.64
CA THR A 151 -23.83 5.08 11.67
C THR A 151 -23.60 3.66 12.25
N PRO A 152 -24.67 2.92 12.63
CA PRO A 152 -24.52 1.52 13.06
C PRO A 152 -23.95 0.58 11.98
N LEU A 153 -23.85 1.04 10.73
CA LEU A 153 -23.31 0.29 9.61
C LEU A 153 -21.82 0.57 9.36
N THR A 154 -21.31 1.69 9.90
CA THR A 154 -19.92 2.12 9.73
C THR A 154 -18.98 1.16 10.44
N ARG A 155 -17.98 0.64 9.71
CA ARG A 155 -17.01 -0.33 10.23
C ARG A 155 -15.73 0.33 10.72
N LEU A 156 -14.85 -0.47 11.31
CA LEU A 156 -13.58 -0.01 11.89
C LEU A 156 -12.68 0.69 10.87
N ASP A 157 -12.56 0.18 9.63
CA ASP A 157 -11.78 0.77 8.55
C ASP A 157 -12.23 2.20 8.22
N GLU A 158 -13.54 2.40 8.04
CA GLU A 158 -14.11 3.74 7.79
C GLU A 158 -13.90 4.68 8.99
N ILE A 159 -13.99 4.16 10.22
CA ILE A 159 -13.77 4.95 11.45
C ILE A 159 -12.33 5.41 11.55
N VAL A 160 -11.38 4.54 11.22
CA VAL A 160 -9.96 4.88 11.17
C VAL A 160 -9.70 5.93 10.07
N GLU A 161 -10.32 5.78 8.90
CA GLU A 161 -10.23 6.77 7.82
C GLU A 161 -10.80 8.13 8.25
N LEU A 162 -11.98 8.16 8.90
CA LEU A 162 -12.56 9.39 9.46
C LEU A 162 -11.67 10.06 10.52
N ALA A 163 -10.87 9.27 11.24
CA ALA A 163 -9.86 9.76 12.16
C ALA A 163 -8.54 10.15 11.49
N GLY A 164 -8.50 10.19 10.16
CA GLY A 164 -7.33 10.59 9.36
C GLY A 164 -6.28 9.48 9.18
N GLY A 165 -6.62 8.22 9.48
CA GLY A 165 -5.74 7.07 9.39
C GLY A 165 -4.88 6.85 10.64
N PHE A 166 -4.11 5.78 10.62
CA PHE A 166 -3.19 5.43 11.69
C PHE A 166 -1.99 6.40 11.76
N GLN A 167 -1.48 6.62 12.96
CA GLN A 167 -0.18 7.24 13.16
C GLN A 167 0.95 6.21 13.01
N GLN A 168 2.17 6.72 12.82
CA GLN A 168 3.36 5.87 12.91
C GLN A 168 3.40 5.18 14.28
N LEU A 169 3.78 3.90 14.30
CA LEU A 169 3.80 3.05 15.49
C LEU A 169 2.41 2.79 16.12
N ALA A 170 1.33 2.86 15.35
CA ALA A 170 0.04 2.33 15.76
C ALA A 170 0.09 0.80 15.83
N MET A 171 -0.42 0.22 16.92
CA MET A 171 -0.56 -1.24 17.04
C MET A 171 -1.88 -1.69 16.38
N GLU A 172 -1.86 -1.83 15.05
CA GLU A 172 -3.04 -2.22 14.25
C GLU A 172 -3.51 -3.64 14.56
N PHE A 173 -2.59 -4.47 15.07
CA PHE A 173 -2.89 -5.85 15.49
C PHE A 173 -3.43 -5.95 16.94
N GLU A 174 -3.56 -4.81 17.65
CA GLU A 174 -4.06 -4.78 19.04
C GLU A 174 -5.09 -3.66 19.25
N VAL A 175 -6.00 -3.46 18.30
CA VAL A 175 -7.07 -2.47 18.42
C VAL A 175 -8.03 -2.88 19.54
N LYS A 176 -8.19 -2.03 20.56
CA LYS A 176 -9.07 -2.28 21.69
C LYS A 176 -10.43 -1.64 21.46
N VAL A 177 -11.48 -2.44 21.55
CA VAL A 177 -12.86 -2.00 21.46
C VAL A 177 -13.51 -2.20 22.82
N LEU A 178 -13.91 -1.09 23.45
CA LEU A 178 -14.71 -1.10 24.67
C LEU A 178 -16.16 -0.90 24.27
N ARG A 179 -16.98 -1.92 24.48
CA ARG A 179 -18.41 -1.84 24.22
C ARG A 179 -19.12 -1.07 25.32
N SER A 180 -20.23 -0.43 24.97
CA SER A 180 -21.09 0.25 25.93
C SER A 180 -21.63 -0.68 27.03
N SER A 181 -21.68 -1.97 26.78
CA SER A 181 -21.98 -3.03 27.76
C SER A 181 -20.92 -3.22 28.85
N GLY A 182 -19.72 -2.65 28.69
CA GLY A 182 -18.55 -2.88 29.55
C GLY A 182 -17.65 -4.03 29.08
N GLU A 183 -17.99 -4.73 28.02
CA GLU A 183 -17.13 -5.74 27.40
C GLU A 183 -15.96 -5.08 26.69
N SER A 184 -14.76 -5.68 26.83
CA SER A 184 -13.56 -5.27 26.11
C SER A 184 -13.13 -6.36 25.14
N GLN A 185 -12.92 -6.01 23.89
CA GLN A 185 -12.45 -6.89 22.84
C GLN A 185 -11.17 -6.34 22.24
N THR A 186 -10.18 -7.20 21.99
CA THR A 186 -9.00 -6.87 21.19
C THR A 186 -9.17 -7.44 19.79
N ILE A 187 -8.89 -6.62 18.79
CA ILE A 187 -9.05 -6.92 17.37
C ILE A 187 -7.70 -6.81 16.70
N ASN A 188 -7.32 -7.82 15.93
CA ASN A 188 -6.24 -7.71 14.96
C ASN A 188 -6.82 -7.17 13.64
N PHE A 189 -6.67 -5.88 13.40
CA PHE A 189 -7.21 -5.23 12.20
C PHE A 189 -6.50 -5.68 10.92
N GLN A 190 -5.27 -6.18 11.04
CA GLN A 190 -4.51 -6.68 9.90
C GLN A 190 -5.11 -7.95 9.28
N ASP A 191 -5.82 -8.79 10.05
CA ASP A 191 -6.53 -9.95 9.52
C ASP A 191 -7.63 -9.54 8.52
N PHE A 192 -8.25 -8.37 8.74
CA PHE A 192 -9.16 -7.80 7.75
C PHE A 192 -8.43 -7.32 6.49
N LEU A 193 -7.31 -6.63 6.64
CA LEU A 193 -6.56 -6.08 5.50
C LEU A 193 -5.92 -7.17 4.63
N LEU A 194 -5.50 -8.28 5.23
CA LEU A 194 -4.83 -9.37 4.54
C LEU A 194 -5.79 -10.42 3.98
N ASP A 195 -6.73 -10.85 4.80
CA ASP A 195 -7.57 -12.01 4.52
C ASP A 195 -9.04 -11.65 4.28
N GLY A 196 -9.42 -10.38 4.50
CA GLY A 196 -10.80 -9.92 4.38
C GLY A 196 -11.71 -10.41 5.53
N ASP A 197 -11.13 -10.75 6.69
CA ASP A 197 -11.94 -11.22 7.83
C ASP A 197 -12.78 -10.09 8.42
N LEU A 198 -14.08 -10.10 8.13
CA LEU A 198 -15.02 -9.09 8.62
C LEU A 198 -15.20 -9.11 10.16
N LYS A 199 -14.78 -10.16 10.87
CA LYS A 199 -14.79 -10.18 12.33
C LYS A 199 -13.74 -9.21 12.90
N SER A 200 -12.67 -9.01 12.17
CA SER A 200 -11.61 -8.04 12.47
C SER A 200 -11.92 -6.61 11.95
N ASN A 201 -13.09 -6.44 11.32
CA ASN A 201 -13.63 -5.13 10.90
C ASN A 201 -15.09 -4.96 11.35
N PRO A 202 -15.38 -4.92 12.67
CA PRO A 202 -16.74 -4.83 13.20
C PRO A 202 -17.37 -3.46 13.00
N SER A 203 -18.69 -3.42 13.12
CA SER A 203 -19.47 -2.19 13.30
C SER A 203 -19.65 -1.84 14.79
N PHE A 204 -20.18 -0.65 15.06
CA PHE A 204 -20.24 -0.05 16.40
C PHE A 204 -21.63 0.46 16.73
N LEU A 205 -21.88 0.64 18.03
CA LEU A 205 -23.10 1.24 18.57
C LEU A 205 -22.74 2.44 19.45
N GLU A 206 -23.78 3.16 19.86
CA GLU A 206 -23.63 4.30 20.75
C GLU A 206 -23.01 3.92 22.10
N GLY A 207 -22.01 4.71 22.52
CA GLY A 207 -21.28 4.48 23.77
C GLY A 207 -20.10 3.53 23.66
N ASP A 208 -19.89 2.93 22.48
CA ASP A 208 -18.65 2.19 22.20
C ASP A 208 -17.45 3.16 22.11
N HIS A 209 -16.27 2.64 22.39
CA HIS A 209 -15.02 3.38 22.32
C HIS A 209 -13.95 2.53 21.65
N VAL A 210 -13.28 3.08 20.65
CA VAL A 210 -12.14 2.48 19.96
C VAL A 210 -10.86 3.10 20.48
N GLN A 211 -9.93 2.26 20.94
CA GLN A 211 -8.61 2.68 21.38
C GLN A 211 -7.54 1.95 20.58
N ILE A 212 -6.68 2.70 19.92
CA ILE A 212 -5.54 2.19 19.17
C ILE A 212 -4.28 2.45 19.96
N PRO A 213 -3.62 1.42 20.53
CA PRO A 213 -2.42 1.61 21.32
C PRO A 213 -1.26 2.10 20.48
N PHE A 214 -0.33 2.84 21.10
CA PHE A 214 0.99 3.07 20.55
C PHE A 214 1.90 1.90 20.90
N GLY A 215 2.63 1.39 19.91
CA GLY A 215 3.68 0.42 20.13
C GLY A 215 4.96 1.07 20.66
N SER A 216 5.83 0.24 21.21
CA SER A 216 7.17 0.61 21.67
C SER A 216 8.22 0.07 20.72
N ILE A 217 9.15 0.93 20.28
CA ILE A 217 10.28 0.48 19.45
C ILE A 217 11.12 -0.58 20.19
N GLU A 218 11.21 -0.49 21.52
CA GLU A 218 11.97 -1.43 22.33
C GLU A 218 11.28 -2.78 22.48
N GLU A 219 9.94 -2.81 22.53
CA GLU A 219 9.18 -4.03 22.79
C GLU A 219 8.67 -4.71 21.50
N ASN A 220 8.34 -3.94 20.48
CA ASN A 220 7.70 -4.44 19.24
C ASN A 220 8.38 -3.91 17.98
N GLY A 221 9.37 -3.02 18.09
CA GLY A 221 9.93 -2.32 16.96
C GLY A 221 11.02 -3.09 16.24
N ILE A 222 11.03 -2.97 14.91
CA ILE A 222 12.13 -3.35 14.03
C ILE A 222 12.57 -2.14 13.21
N VAL A 223 13.76 -2.23 12.62
CA VAL A 223 14.25 -1.25 11.66
C VAL A 223 14.24 -1.86 10.26
N VAL A 224 13.56 -1.24 9.33
CA VAL A 224 13.44 -1.75 7.97
C VAL A 224 14.19 -0.84 7.00
N ARG A 225 15.00 -1.42 6.12
CA ARG A 225 15.87 -0.71 5.18
C ARG A 225 15.89 -1.39 3.81
N GLY A 226 16.44 -0.68 2.83
CA GLY A 226 16.77 -1.24 1.53
C GLY A 226 15.79 -0.87 0.43
N SER A 227 15.62 -1.75 -0.56
CA SER A 227 14.86 -1.49 -1.78
C SER A 227 13.36 -1.79 -1.61
N ILE A 228 12.72 -1.07 -0.70
CA ILE A 228 11.28 -1.10 -0.44
C ILE A 228 10.72 0.32 -0.31
N GLN A 229 9.40 0.44 -0.30
CA GLN A 229 8.73 1.67 0.15
C GLN A 229 8.57 1.61 1.67
N GLY A 230 8.55 2.77 2.34
CA GLY A 230 8.31 2.83 3.78
C GLY A 230 9.48 2.37 4.65
N VAL A 231 10.73 2.74 4.29
CA VAL A 231 11.91 2.47 5.14
C VAL A 231 11.83 3.23 6.47
N GLY A 232 12.29 2.62 7.55
CA GLY A 232 12.31 3.25 8.88
C GLY A 232 12.02 2.27 10.01
N TYR A 233 11.42 2.79 11.07
CA TYR A 233 10.91 1.96 12.17
C TYR A 233 9.52 1.44 11.82
N ASP A 234 9.29 0.18 12.15
CA ASP A 234 8.00 -0.47 12.02
C ASP A 234 7.75 -1.41 13.21
N LEU A 235 6.49 -1.82 13.39
CA LEU A 235 6.09 -2.71 14.48
C LEU A 235 5.84 -4.12 13.97
N ILE A 236 6.14 -5.08 14.83
CA ILE A 236 5.84 -6.49 14.60
C ILE A 236 4.92 -7.05 15.70
N GLU A 237 4.08 -7.99 15.34
CA GLU A 237 3.31 -8.80 16.28
C GLU A 237 4.22 -9.84 16.96
N ALA A 238 3.88 -10.23 18.19
CA ALA A 238 4.64 -11.24 18.91
C ALA A 238 4.61 -12.60 18.17
N GLY A 239 5.80 -13.06 17.73
CA GLY A 239 5.92 -14.31 16.97
C GLY A 239 5.71 -14.15 15.46
N GLU A 240 5.57 -12.95 14.95
CA GLU A 240 5.42 -12.68 13.52
C GLU A 240 6.63 -13.20 12.72
N THR A 241 6.37 -13.91 11.63
CA THR A 241 7.41 -14.38 10.72
C THR A 241 7.77 -13.31 9.69
N LEU A 242 8.98 -13.38 9.15
CA LEU A 242 9.41 -12.50 8.05
C LEU A 242 8.46 -12.59 6.86
N GLY A 243 7.94 -13.79 6.54
CA GLY A 243 7.00 -13.99 5.44
C GLY A 243 5.67 -13.27 5.66
N ASN A 244 5.11 -13.33 6.87
CA ASN A 244 3.88 -12.61 7.22
C ASN A 244 4.10 -11.09 7.20
N TYR A 245 5.22 -10.63 7.77
CA TYR A 245 5.61 -9.22 7.71
C TYR A 245 5.72 -8.70 6.27
N ILE A 246 6.36 -9.48 5.38
CA ILE A 246 6.47 -9.12 3.96
C ILE A 246 5.10 -9.01 3.31
N LYS A 247 4.20 -9.97 3.51
CA LYS A 247 2.85 -9.97 2.93
C LYS A 247 2.04 -8.76 3.39
N ARG A 248 2.20 -8.37 4.64
CA ARG A 248 1.43 -7.31 5.29
C ARG A 248 1.89 -5.90 4.93
N GLN A 249 3.19 -5.65 4.97
CA GLN A 249 3.73 -4.29 5.05
C GLN A 249 4.70 -3.93 3.92
N VAL A 250 5.30 -4.93 3.26
CA VAL A 250 6.40 -4.66 2.35
C VAL A 250 5.92 -4.44 0.92
N VAL A 251 6.15 -3.23 0.41
CA VAL A 251 6.01 -2.92 -1.01
C VAL A 251 7.40 -2.85 -1.63
N PHE A 252 7.77 -3.89 -2.36
CA PHE A 252 9.06 -3.97 -3.03
C PHE A 252 9.20 -2.90 -4.12
N ARG A 253 10.40 -2.35 -4.23
CA ARG A 253 10.78 -1.57 -5.40
C ARG A 253 11.15 -2.52 -6.54
N TYR A 254 11.15 -1.99 -7.77
CA TYR A 254 11.42 -2.78 -8.98
C TYR A 254 12.84 -3.42 -9.00
N ASP A 255 13.76 -2.88 -8.21
CA ASP A 255 15.16 -3.28 -8.09
C ASP A 255 15.46 -4.08 -6.80
N ALA A 256 14.43 -4.58 -6.10
CA ALA A 256 14.59 -5.36 -4.89
C ALA A 256 14.98 -6.82 -5.19
N ASP A 257 15.86 -7.37 -4.35
CA ASP A 257 16.12 -8.82 -4.32
C ASP A 257 14.94 -9.52 -3.62
N LEU A 258 14.13 -10.25 -4.38
CA LEU A 258 12.97 -10.99 -3.86
C LEU A 258 13.33 -12.37 -3.29
N GLU A 259 14.58 -12.80 -3.46
CA GLU A 259 15.04 -14.12 -3.04
C GLU A 259 15.76 -14.10 -1.70
N ASN A 260 16.37 -12.95 -1.34
CA ASN A 260 17.20 -12.88 -0.13
C ASN A 260 16.93 -11.61 0.66
N VAL A 261 16.75 -11.78 1.96
CA VAL A 261 16.65 -10.70 2.95
C VAL A 261 17.74 -10.88 3.99
N THR A 262 18.36 -9.80 4.43
CA THR A 262 19.32 -9.87 5.53
C THR A 262 18.71 -9.32 6.81
N ILE A 263 18.90 -10.02 7.92
CA ILE A 263 18.51 -9.60 9.26
C ILE A 263 19.77 -9.43 10.10
N THR A 264 19.98 -8.22 10.59
CA THR A 264 21.01 -7.99 11.60
C THR A 264 20.34 -7.98 12.98
N ARG A 265 20.68 -8.97 13.80
CA ARG A 265 20.15 -9.15 15.15
C ARG A 265 21.20 -8.82 16.18
N ILE A 266 20.87 -7.92 17.09
CA ILE A 266 21.76 -7.55 18.20
C ILE A 266 21.41 -8.44 19.39
N ASN A 267 22.37 -9.17 19.89
CA ASN A 267 22.23 -10.02 21.06
C ASN A 267 23.34 -9.72 22.10
N SER A 268 23.27 -10.34 23.27
CA SER A 268 24.26 -10.13 24.36
C SER A 268 25.69 -10.49 23.99
N LYS A 269 25.91 -11.25 22.90
CA LYS A 269 27.23 -11.67 22.40
C LYS A 269 27.76 -10.80 21.27
N GLY A 270 26.96 -9.83 20.79
CA GLY A 270 27.28 -8.93 19.68
C GLY A 270 26.22 -8.90 18.60
N SER A 271 26.62 -8.50 17.40
CA SER A 271 25.77 -8.40 16.22
C SER A 271 25.90 -9.68 15.38
N GLU A 272 24.80 -10.31 15.07
CA GLU A 272 24.68 -11.48 14.19
C GLU A 272 24.02 -11.07 12.87
N LEU A 273 24.64 -11.43 11.75
CA LEU A 273 24.07 -11.24 10.42
C LEU A 273 23.48 -12.56 9.91
N LEU A 274 22.19 -12.57 9.67
CA LEU A 274 21.47 -13.70 9.09
C LEU A 274 21.12 -13.36 7.63
N ILE A 275 21.42 -14.27 6.71
CA ILE A 275 20.96 -14.20 5.31
C ILE A 275 19.85 -15.22 5.19
N ILE A 276 18.64 -14.74 4.89
CA ILE A 276 17.43 -15.55 4.82
C ILE A 276 17.01 -15.64 3.36
N GLY A 277 16.98 -16.86 2.84
CA GLY A 277 16.41 -17.16 1.52
C GLY A 277 14.89 -17.21 1.56
N SER A 278 14.25 -16.98 0.42
CA SER A 278 12.79 -16.92 0.32
C SER A 278 12.08 -18.19 0.81
N GLU A 279 12.72 -19.34 0.70
CA GLU A 279 12.23 -20.63 1.21
C GLU A 279 12.09 -20.70 2.73
N ARG A 280 12.74 -19.77 3.44
CA ARG A 280 12.76 -19.70 4.93
C ARG A 280 11.99 -18.49 5.47
N PHE A 281 11.36 -17.67 4.65
CA PHE A 281 10.65 -16.48 5.12
C PHE A 281 9.54 -16.82 6.11
N ASP A 282 8.75 -17.84 5.83
CA ASP A 282 7.63 -18.25 6.69
C ASP A 282 8.09 -18.96 7.98
N GLU A 283 9.35 -19.41 8.06
CA GLU A 283 9.92 -20.05 9.25
C GLU A 283 10.73 -19.07 10.13
N THR A 284 11.11 -17.92 9.58
CA THR A 284 11.99 -16.97 10.26
C THR A 284 11.16 -15.99 11.11
N VAL A 285 11.19 -16.18 12.43
CA VAL A 285 10.52 -15.29 13.38
C VAL A 285 11.34 -14.02 13.58
N LEU A 286 10.72 -12.86 13.38
CA LEU A 286 11.26 -11.54 13.67
C LEU A 286 11.29 -11.29 15.19
N LYS A 287 12.26 -10.50 15.63
CA LYS A 287 12.42 -10.10 17.05
C LYS A 287 12.53 -8.59 17.16
N PRO A 288 12.02 -8.01 18.26
CA PRO A 288 12.28 -6.60 18.55
C PRO A 288 13.76 -6.26 18.48
N GLY A 289 14.07 -5.13 17.84
CA GLY A 289 15.45 -4.69 17.60
C GLY A 289 16.13 -5.28 16.36
N ASP A 290 15.47 -6.18 15.61
CA ASP A 290 16.02 -6.66 14.34
C ASP A 290 16.12 -5.51 13.33
N ILE A 291 17.23 -5.52 12.55
CA ILE A 291 17.39 -4.65 11.39
C ILE A 291 17.19 -5.51 10.16
N VAL A 292 16.02 -5.39 9.54
CA VAL A 292 15.64 -6.12 8.32
C VAL A 292 16.04 -5.29 7.11
N ASN A 293 16.89 -5.83 6.25
CA ASN A 293 17.38 -5.12 5.09
C ASN A 293 17.03 -5.88 3.81
N PHE A 294 16.17 -5.28 3.00
CA PHE A 294 15.77 -5.74 1.67
C PHE A 294 16.78 -5.25 0.65
N MET A 295 17.67 -6.14 0.23
CA MET A 295 18.78 -5.78 -0.64
C MET A 295 18.33 -5.37 -2.03
N LEU A 296 19.18 -4.62 -2.73
CA LEU A 296 19.05 -4.41 -4.17
C LEU A 296 19.30 -5.73 -4.89
N GLU A 297 18.54 -5.97 -5.95
CA GLU A 297 18.81 -7.09 -6.83
C GLU A 297 20.26 -7.01 -7.36
N ARG A 298 21.00 -8.07 -7.14
CA ARG A 298 22.35 -8.17 -7.70
C ARG A 298 22.23 -8.53 -9.17
N GLY A 299 22.51 -7.56 -10.03
CA GLY A 299 22.64 -7.79 -11.47
C GLY A 299 23.87 -8.65 -11.77
N VAL A 300 24.07 -8.88 -13.05
CA VAL A 300 25.22 -9.60 -13.62
C VAL A 300 26.22 -8.56 -14.14
N ILE A 301 27.49 -8.73 -13.80
CA ILE A 301 28.55 -7.85 -14.30
C ILE A 301 29.24 -8.54 -15.47
N VAL A 302 29.30 -7.87 -16.62
CA VAL A 302 30.04 -8.31 -17.79
C VAL A 302 31.26 -7.43 -17.96
N ASN A 303 32.44 -8.05 -17.94
CA ASN A 303 33.71 -7.32 -18.00
C ASN A 303 34.69 -7.97 -19.00
N GLY A 304 35.76 -7.26 -19.30
CA GLY A 304 36.79 -7.71 -20.25
C GLY A 304 36.53 -7.24 -21.68
N TYR A 305 36.80 -8.08 -22.66
CA TYR A 305 36.80 -7.74 -24.07
C TYR A 305 35.42 -7.88 -24.74
N VAL A 306 34.45 -7.10 -24.24
CA VAL A 306 33.11 -6.88 -24.82
C VAL A 306 32.97 -5.43 -25.28
N GLN A 307 31.96 -5.11 -26.10
CA GLN A 307 31.78 -3.78 -26.66
C GLN A 307 31.41 -2.75 -25.58
N THR A 308 30.48 -3.13 -24.67
CA THR A 308 29.97 -2.29 -23.58
C THR A 308 30.04 -3.06 -22.27
N PRO A 309 31.23 -3.09 -21.61
CA PRO A 309 31.35 -3.69 -20.29
C PRO A 309 30.52 -2.91 -19.26
N GLY A 310 29.86 -3.60 -18.32
CA GLY A 310 29.02 -2.96 -17.30
C GLY A 310 28.17 -3.95 -16.52
N GLY A 311 27.23 -3.39 -15.73
CA GLY A 311 26.22 -4.12 -15.00
C GLY A 311 24.95 -4.27 -15.84
N PHE A 312 24.34 -5.44 -15.79
CA PHE A 312 23.10 -5.80 -16.45
C PHE A 312 22.12 -6.39 -15.44
N SER A 313 20.82 -6.16 -15.60
CA SER A 313 19.81 -6.83 -14.80
C SER A 313 19.89 -8.34 -14.97
N TYR A 314 19.57 -9.09 -13.91
CA TYR A 314 19.50 -10.54 -14.00
C TYR A 314 18.24 -10.98 -14.74
N PHE A 315 18.38 -11.86 -15.71
CA PHE A 315 17.28 -12.50 -16.45
C PHE A 315 17.33 -14.01 -16.22
N PRO A 316 16.31 -14.61 -15.56
CA PRO A 316 16.26 -16.04 -15.33
C PRO A 316 16.37 -16.84 -16.63
N GLY A 317 17.22 -17.87 -16.65
CA GLY A 317 17.42 -18.73 -17.80
C GLY A 317 18.42 -18.23 -18.84
N TYR A 318 18.95 -17.02 -18.71
CA TYR A 318 19.99 -16.51 -19.60
C TYR A 318 21.33 -17.20 -19.33
N ALA A 319 22.01 -17.54 -20.43
CA ALA A 319 23.38 -18.04 -20.40
C ALA A 319 24.40 -16.90 -20.60
N VAL A 320 25.67 -17.19 -20.43
CA VAL A 320 26.78 -16.25 -20.68
C VAL A 320 26.72 -15.63 -22.07
N ALA A 321 26.31 -16.42 -23.08
CA ALA A 321 26.17 -15.93 -24.45
C ALA A 321 25.18 -14.75 -24.56
N ASP A 322 24.05 -14.83 -23.84
CA ASP A 322 23.01 -13.81 -23.87
C ASP A 322 23.49 -12.51 -23.25
N TYR A 323 24.21 -12.60 -22.12
CA TYR A 323 24.80 -11.42 -21.47
C TYR A 323 25.92 -10.77 -22.28
N ILE A 324 26.74 -11.58 -22.98
CA ILE A 324 27.71 -11.04 -23.91
C ILE A 324 27.00 -10.32 -25.08
N ALA A 325 25.89 -10.86 -25.57
CA ALA A 325 25.08 -10.19 -26.59
C ALA A 325 24.49 -8.88 -26.08
N LEU A 326 23.96 -8.83 -24.84
CA LEU A 326 23.50 -7.59 -24.19
C LEU A 326 24.63 -6.55 -24.06
N ALA A 327 25.86 -7.02 -23.83
CA ALA A 327 27.06 -6.16 -23.80
C ALA A 327 27.57 -5.76 -25.20
N GLY A 328 26.75 -5.92 -26.25
CA GLY A 328 27.07 -5.55 -27.63
C GLY A 328 27.95 -6.55 -28.35
N GLY A 329 28.17 -7.74 -27.78
CA GLY A 329 29.06 -8.77 -28.32
C GLY A 329 30.53 -8.60 -27.92
N ASN A 330 31.36 -9.55 -28.39
CA ASN A 330 32.80 -9.48 -28.14
C ASN A 330 33.45 -8.38 -28.97
N THR A 331 34.51 -7.77 -28.44
CA THR A 331 35.43 -6.99 -29.27
C THR A 331 36.23 -7.93 -30.20
N TYR A 332 36.91 -7.36 -31.20
CA TYR A 332 37.77 -8.12 -32.14
C TYR A 332 38.80 -8.98 -31.40
N ASN A 333 39.32 -8.45 -30.25
CA ASN A 333 40.34 -9.12 -29.43
C ASN A 333 39.75 -10.00 -28.31
N GLY A 334 38.44 -10.11 -28.20
CA GLY A 334 37.78 -10.93 -27.17
C GLY A 334 37.73 -12.42 -27.54
N ASN A 335 37.89 -13.29 -26.53
CA ASN A 335 37.83 -14.73 -26.68
C ASN A 335 36.61 -15.34 -26.01
N PRO A 336 35.47 -15.49 -26.69
CA PRO A 336 34.24 -16.03 -26.09
C PRO A 336 34.34 -17.50 -25.67
N ARG A 337 35.34 -18.26 -26.21
CA ARG A 337 35.54 -19.68 -25.87
C ARG A 337 36.26 -19.86 -24.53
N ALA A 338 36.90 -18.83 -23.99
CA ALA A 338 37.66 -18.88 -22.76
C ALA A 338 37.01 -18.01 -21.64
N VAL A 339 35.73 -17.69 -21.81
CA VAL A 339 34.95 -16.92 -20.85
C VAL A 339 34.91 -17.65 -19.53
N THR A 340 35.05 -16.88 -18.43
CA THR A 340 34.88 -17.34 -17.07
C THR A 340 33.74 -16.63 -16.37
N VAL A 341 33.01 -17.37 -15.55
CA VAL A 341 31.96 -16.85 -14.65
C VAL A 341 32.47 -17.03 -13.23
N ASN A 342 32.66 -15.93 -12.53
CA ASN A 342 33.02 -15.94 -11.13
C ASN A 342 31.72 -15.82 -10.31
N ARG A 343 31.38 -16.85 -9.54
CA ARG A 343 30.22 -16.93 -8.70
C ARG A 343 30.43 -16.18 -7.38
N LEU A 344 29.32 -15.83 -6.71
CA LEU A 344 29.39 -15.20 -5.38
C LEU A 344 30.02 -16.10 -4.31
N ASP A 345 29.92 -17.42 -4.43
CA ASP A 345 30.54 -18.40 -3.54
C ASP A 345 32.05 -18.56 -3.77
N GLY A 346 32.61 -17.82 -4.75
CA GLY A 346 34.03 -17.89 -5.14
C GLY A 346 34.35 -18.99 -6.14
N SER A 347 33.41 -19.81 -6.55
CA SER A 347 33.60 -20.80 -7.61
C SER A 347 33.74 -20.15 -8.99
N ILE A 348 34.49 -20.80 -9.90
CA ILE A 348 34.74 -20.32 -11.25
C ILE A 348 34.29 -21.37 -12.25
N GLU A 349 33.30 -21.01 -13.06
CA GLU A 349 32.84 -21.82 -14.18
C GLU A 349 33.36 -21.27 -15.51
N LYS A 350 33.45 -22.15 -16.54
CA LYS A 350 33.91 -21.77 -17.85
C LYS A 350 32.94 -22.21 -18.90
N GLY A 351 32.71 -21.36 -19.88
CA GLY A 351 31.92 -21.69 -21.07
C GLY A 351 30.87 -20.65 -21.40
N ILE A 352 30.62 -20.52 -22.67
CA ILE A 352 29.65 -19.55 -23.20
C ILE A 352 28.19 -19.95 -22.93
N ASN A 353 27.94 -21.25 -22.73
CA ASN A 353 26.63 -21.83 -22.46
C ASN A 353 26.35 -22.00 -20.93
N THR A 354 27.27 -21.57 -20.07
CA THR A 354 27.07 -21.60 -18.63
C THR A 354 25.87 -20.77 -18.27
N GLN A 355 24.94 -21.33 -17.50
CA GLN A 355 23.80 -20.61 -16.98
C GLN A 355 24.27 -19.57 -15.95
N VAL A 356 23.79 -18.35 -16.10
CA VAL A 356 24.20 -17.23 -15.24
C VAL A 356 23.28 -17.15 -14.02
N MET A 357 23.86 -16.87 -12.86
CA MET A 357 23.14 -16.64 -11.62
C MET A 357 23.23 -15.16 -11.20
N ARG A 358 22.38 -14.76 -10.26
CA ARG A 358 22.40 -13.39 -9.70
C ARG A 358 23.77 -13.08 -9.06
N GLY A 359 24.30 -11.92 -9.39
CA GLY A 359 25.59 -11.45 -8.87
C GLY A 359 26.83 -12.04 -9.53
N ASP A 360 26.66 -12.83 -10.57
CA ASP A 360 27.80 -13.38 -11.32
C ASP A 360 28.63 -12.29 -11.99
N LEU A 361 29.95 -12.51 -12.03
CA LEU A 361 30.89 -11.73 -12.80
C LEU A 361 31.35 -12.53 -14.02
N ILE A 362 30.88 -12.15 -15.20
CA ILE A 362 31.29 -12.71 -16.49
C ILE A 362 32.52 -11.95 -16.95
N TYR A 363 33.62 -12.67 -17.18
CA TYR A 363 34.86 -12.10 -17.72
C TYR A 363 35.21 -12.71 -19.06
N VAL A 364 35.30 -11.85 -20.08
CA VAL A 364 35.71 -12.23 -21.46
C VAL A 364 37.20 -11.91 -21.61
N PRO A 365 38.08 -12.91 -21.67
CA PRO A 365 39.52 -12.69 -21.77
C PRO A 365 39.93 -12.27 -23.18
N ARG A 366 41.15 -11.76 -23.30
CA ARG A 366 41.79 -11.47 -24.58
C ARG A 366 42.14 -12.78 -25.34
N THR A 367 42.10 -12.73 -26.66
CA THR A 367 42.52 -13.83 -27.51
C THR A 367 44.03 -14.11 -27.35
N ARG A 368 44.41 -15.38 -27.23
CA ARG A 368 45.81 -15.75 -27.04
C ARG A 368 46.73 -15.20 -28.16
N LYS A 369 46.24 -15.13 -29.38
CA LYS A 369 46.94 -14.52 -30.52
C LYS A 369 47.40 -13.09 -30.19
N ASP A 370 46.52 -12.29 -29.61
CA ASP A 370 46.82 -10.88 -29.30
C ASP A 370 47.73 -10.73 -28.07
N ILE A 371 47.79 -11.75 -27.18
CA ILE A 371 48.72 -11.74 -26.03
C ILE A 371 50.16 -11.91 -26.55
N TYR A 372 50.37 -12.73 -27.57
CA TYR A 372 51.70 -13.03 -28.06
C TYR A 372 52.17 -12.13 -29.19
N ILE A 373 51.26 -11.65 -30.02
CA ILE A 373 51.54 -10.93 -31.28
C ILE A 373 51.14 -9.45 -31.19
N GLY A 374 50.27 -9.11 -30.24
CA GLY A 374 49.69 -7.76 -30.12
C GLY A 374 48.83 -7.39 -31.30
N ASP A 375 48.79 -6.12 -31.64
CA ASP A 375 48.04 -5.59 -32.78
C ASP A 375 48.77 -5.77 -34.11
N MET A 376 49.93 -6.45 -34.11
CA MET A 376 50.65 -6.75 -35.34
C MET A 376 49.89 -7.78 -36.18
N SER A 377 49.71 -7.52 -37.45
CA SER A 377 49.09 -8.49 -38.37
C SER A 377 50.04 -9.67 -38.53
N ILE A 378 49.49 -10.90 -38.63
CA ILE A 378 50.28 -12.11 -38.96
C ILE A 378 51.11 -11.89 -40.24
N LEU A 379 50.54 -11.10 -41.20
CA LEU A 379 51.19 -10.76 -42.44
C LEU A 379 52.43 -9.89 -42.19
N SER A 380 52.39 -8.93 -41.28
CA SER A 380 53.57 -8.08 -40.96
C SER A 380 54.69 -8.83 -40.25
N ILE A 381 54.32 -9.81 -39.42
CA ILE A 381 55.33 -10.71 -38.82
C ILE A 381 55.98 -11.60 -39.92
N PHE A 382 55.18 -12.19 -40.80
CA PHE A 382 55.68 -13.03 -41.86
C PHE A 382 56.53 -12.22 -42.84
N THR A 383 56.18 -11.01 -43.22
CA THR A 383 56.98 -10.14 -44.06
C THR A 383 58.30 -9.75 -43.37
N SER A 384 58.30 -9.51 -42.04
CA SER A 384 59.51 -9.23 -41.26
C SER A 384 60.44 -10.43 -41.29
N PHE A 385 59.93 -11.66 -41.12
CA PHE A 385 60.77 -12.88 -41.20
C PHE A 385 61.35 -13.09 -42.60
N VAL A 386 60.54 -12.89 -43.64
CA VAL A 386 61.01 -13.00 -45.04
C VAL A 386 62.08 -11.97 -45.33
N THR A 387 61.92 -10.73 -44.87
CA THR A 387 62.89 -9.65 -45.05
C THR A 387 64.20 -9.96 -44.29
N ILE A 388 64.16 -10.46 -43.07
CA ILE A 388 65.32 -10.89 -42.32
C ILE A 388 66.03 -12.05 -43.03
N TYR A 389 65.28 -13.03 -43.50
CA TYR A 389 65.82 -14.15 -44.23
C TYR A 389 66.52 -13.76 -45.54
N LEU A 390 65.92 -12.84 -46.32
CA LEU A 390 66.51 -12.28 -47.53
C LEU A 390 67.77 -11.44 -47.24
N ALA A 391 67.77 -10.66 -46.15
CA ALA A 391 68.92 -9.92 -45.70
C ALA A 391 70.08 -10.84 -45.29
N PHE A 392 69.77 -11.97 -44.62
CA PHE A 392 70.77 -12.98 -44.24
C PHE A 392 71.37 -13.64 -45.48
N LEU A 393 70.54 -14.02 -46.47
CA LEU A 393 71.04 -14.60 -47.73
C LEU A 393 71.89 -13.62 -48.49
N SER A 394 71.61 -12.33 -48.48
CA SER A 394 72.42 -11.30 -49.16
C SER A 394 73.74 -11.00 -48.45
N ALA A 395 73.85 -11.29 -47.20
CA ALA A 395 75.09 -11.09 -46.38
C ALA A 395 76.03 -12.32 -46.44
N THR A 396 75.56 -13.46 -46.99
CA THR A 396 76.31 -14.70 -47.12
C THR A 396 76.80 -14.98 -48.53
N GLN A 397 76.55 -14.08 -49.47
CA GLN A 397 77.19 -14.02 -50.82
C GLN A 397 78.29 -12.92 -50.80
#